data_cbb4c0acff71610f4be27576eb46ca6c
#
_entry.id   cbb4c0acff71610f4be27576eb46ca6c
#
_cell.length_a   1.000
_cell.length_b   1.000
_cell.length_c   1.000
_cell.angle_alpha   90.00
_cell.angle_beta   90.00
_cell.angle_gamma   90.00
#
_symmetry.space_group_name_H-M   'P 1'
#
loop_
_entity.id
_entity.type
_entity.pdbx_description
1 polymer ?
#
loop_
_entity_poly.entity_id
_entity_poly.type
_entity_poly.pdbx_seq_one_letter_code
_entity_poly.pdbx_strand_id
1 'polypeptide(L)'
;MGGEGADALTIYLRQVRRTGLFTPAEEYTTACAARAGDFEARQSMIEHNLRLVVNIAKNYLGRGMPLSDLIEEGNLGLMHAITKFEPERGFRFSTYATWWIRQSVERAVITQSRAIRLPVHVVRELQQVLRARRTLEGDAEFLASRPDGVRVEDVAALLGREVQAVADLLALAEAPRSLDAGDARGEEGFTLADTVASDDEQGNPAGVTHTHEVERLLDQWVQALNAREREVLEGRYGLHDREPETLEVLSVRLGLTRERVRQIQNEALAKMRKQLARSGVGRDALF
;
A
#
# COMPACT_ATOMS: atom_id res chain seq x y z
N MET A 1 32.11 -5.75 25.32
CA MET A 1 32.80 -4.54 24.85
C MET A 1 32.35 -4.32 23.40
N GLY A 2 31.20 -3.68 23.22
CA GLY A 2 30.68 -3.30 21.92
C GLY A 2 31.36 -1.98 21.51
N GLY A 3 32.18 -2.05 20.44
CA GLY A 3 32.79 -0.87 19.84
C GLY A 3 31.70 0.09 19.38
N GLU A 4 31.68 1.30 19.92
CA GLU A 4 30.90 2.41 19.44
C GLU A 4 31.42 2.81 18.05
N GLY A 5 30.92 2.13 17.03
CA GLY A 5 30.91 2.68 15.69
C GLY A 5 30.06 3.93 15.75
N ALA A 6 30.67 5.12 15.66
CA ALA A 6 29.91 6.36 15.58
C ALA A 6 28.90 6.19 14.46
N ASP A 7 27.60 6.25 14.79
CA ASP A 7 26.50 6.14 13.83
C ASP A 7 26.75 7.12 12.67
N ALA A 8 26.60 6.68 11.44
CA ALA A 8 26.86 7.47 10.23
C ALA A 8 26.16 8.84 10.29
N LEU A 9 24.95 8.89 10.86
CA LEU A 9 24.22 10.13 11.11
C LEU A 9 24.96 11.05 12.06
N THR A 10 25.57 10.52 13.13
CA THR A 10 26.36 11.31 14.09
C THR A 10 27.59 11.95 13.43
N ILE A 11 28.27 11.20 12.56
CA ILE A 11 29.42 11.70 11.80
C ILE A 11 28.97 12.82 10.85
N TYR A 12 27.90 12.58 10.09
CA TYR A 12 27.30 13.57 9.19
C TYR A 12 26.92 14.87 9.91
N LEU A 13 26.18 14.78 11.00
CA LEU A 13 25.78 15.96 11.79
C LEU A 13 26.97 16.73 12.36
N ARG A 14 28.07 16.06 12.70
CA ARG A 14 29.32 16.69 13.14
C ARG A 14 29.99 17.45 12.00
N GLN A 15 30.01 16.89 10.79
CA GLN A 15 30.59 17.55 9.61
C GLN A 15 29.78 18.79 9.22
N VAL A 16 28.45 18.66 9.15
CA VAL A 16 27.54 19.77 8.82
C VAL A 16 27.69 20.96 9.80
N ARG A 17 27.99 20.70 11.06
CA ARG A 17 28.22 21.77 12.06
C ARG A 17 29.53 22.54 11.87
N ARG A 18 30.53 21.96 11.18
CA ARG A 18 31.83 22.61 10.95
C ARG A 18 31.75 23.68 9.87
N THR A 19 30.82 23.56 8.95
CA THR A 19 30.62 24.53 7.86
C THR A 19 29.96 25.78 8.41
N GLY A 20 30.56 26.94 8.20
CA GLY A 20 30.03 28.25 8.61
C GLY A 20 28.77 28.64 7.81
N LEU A 21 28.15 29.74 8.15
CA LEU A 21 27.05 30.32 7.36
C LEU A 21 27.63 31.41 6.46
N PHE A 22 27.08 31.54 5.27
CA PHE A 22 27.39 32.61 4.36
C PHE A 22 26.96 33.99 4.93
N THR A 23 27.79 35.00 4.73
CA THR A 23 27.32 36.38 4.78
C THR A 23 26.41 36.67 3.57
N PRO A 24 25.55 37.70 3.62
CA PRO A 24 24.67 38.04 2.48
C PRO A 24 25.43 38.29 1.17
N ALA A 25 26.63 38.89 1.26
CA ALA A 25 27.46 39.16 0.06
C ALA A 25 28.05 37.88 -0.56
N GLU A 26 28.58 36.98 0.30
CA GLU A 26 29.11 35.68 -0.14
C GLU A 26 27.99 34.83 -0.72
N GLU A 27 26.80 34.81 -0.08
CA GLU A 27 25.64 34.07 -0.59
C GLU A 27 25.25 34.53 -2.00
N TYR A 28 25.21 35.85 -2.22
CA TYR A 28 24.89 36.44 -3.52
C TYR A 28 25.91 36.05 -4.61
N THR A 29 27.19 36.27 -4.33
CA THR A 29 28.28 35.96 -5.28
C THR A 29 28.36 34.48 -5.65
N THR A 30 28.26 33.60 -4.61
CA THR A 30 28.29 32.15 -4.82
C THR A 30 27.04 31.64 -5.56
N ALA A 31 25.87 32.21 -5.25
CA ALA A 31 24.62 31.86 -5.94
C ALA A 31 24.65 32.26 -7.43
N CYS A 32 25.21 33.45 -7.76
CA CYS A 32 25.38 33.87 -9.14
C CYS A 32 26.34 32.95 -9.90
N ALA A 33 27.46 32.54 -9.31
CA ALA A 33 28.41 31.63 -9.92
C ALA A 33 27.78 30.21 -10.11
N ALA A 34 27.09 29.71 -9.11
CA ALA A 34 26.38 28.42 -9.19
C ALA A 34 25.33 28.41 -10.32
N ARG A 35 24.60 29.52 -10.51
CA ARG A 35 23.65 29.68 -11.60
C ARG A 35 24.32 29.76 -12.99
N ALA A 36 25.53 30.32 -13.06
CA ALA A 36 26.36 30.33 -14.27
C ALA A 36 26.94 28.95 -14.64
N GLY A 37 26.74 27.94 -13.82
CA GLY A 37 27.17 26.56 -14.05
C GLY A 37 28.46 26.18 -13.34
N ASP A 38 28.97 27.02 -12.44
CA ASP A 38 30.14 26.69 -11.62
C ASP A 38 29.81 25.59 -10.63
N PHE A 39 30.49 24.44 -10.77
CA PHE A 39 30.28 23.26 -9.95
C PHE A 39 30.73 23.49 -8.49
N GLU A 40 31.89 24.14 -8.28
CA GLU A 40 32.42 24.42 -6.93
C GLU A 40 31.52 25.37 -6.17
N ALA A 41 31.03 26.42 -6.82
CA ALA A 41 30.06 27.34 -6.24
C ALA A 41 28.75 26.63 -5.87
N ARG A 42 28.25 25.74 -6.73
CA ARG A 42 27.06 24.93 -6.43
C ARG A 42 27.28 24.00 -5.23
N GLN A 43 28.43 23.33 -5.16
CA GLN A 43 28.79 22.47 -4.04
C GLN A 43 28.88 23.30 -2.74
N SER A 44 29.51 24.45 -2.79
CA SER A 44 29.61 25.38 -1.65
C SER A 44 28.23 25.85 -1.17
N MET A 45 27.30 26.17 -2.11
CA MET A 45 25.89 26.51 -1.76
C MET A 45 25.18 25.36 -1.05
N ILE A 46 25.43 24.10 -1.43
CA ILE A 46 24.84 22.94 -0.75
C ILE A 46 25.41 22.86 0.68
N GLU A 47 26.72 22.78 0.83
CA GLU A 47 27.39 22.52 2.10
C GLU A 47 27.05 23.56 3.18
N HIS A 48 27.01 24.85 2.83
CA HIS A 48 26.71 25.92 3.75
C HIS A 48 25.22 25.96 4.19
N ASN A 49 24.34 25.26 3.45
CA ASN A 49 22.90 25.22 3.73
C ASN A 49 22.39 23.87 4.28
N LEU A 50 23.24 22.84 4.45
CA LEU A 50 22.84 21.54 5.03
C LEU A 50 22.25 21.69 6.45
N ARG A 51 22.72 22.67 7.23
CA ARG A 51 22.16 22.95 8.58
C ARG A 51 20.69 23.33 8.53
N LEU A 52 20.27 24.06 7.48
CA LEU A 52 18.87 24.43 7.28
C LEU A 52 18.02 23.19 7.02
N VAL A 53 18.52 22.27 6.19
CA VAL A 53 17.83 20.99 5.91
C VAL A 53 17.61 20.19 7.19
N VAL A 54 18.69 20.00 7.99
CA VAL A 54 18.59 19.27 9.27
C VAL A 54 17.57 19.90 10.21
N ASN A 55 17.54 21.24 10.30
CA ASN A 55 16.58 21.94 11.14
C ASN A 55 15.13 21.73 10.71
N ILE A 56 14.86 21.76 9.41
CA ILE A 56 13.53 21.51 8.86
C ILE A 56 13.14 20.03 9.03
N ALA A 57 14.02 19.09 8.70
CA ALA A 57 13.78 17.64 8.80
C ALA A 57 13.39 17.22 10.23
N LYS A 58 13.99 17.80 11.26
CA LYS A 58 13.67 17.53 12.67
C LYS A 58 12.20 17.77 13.03
N ASN A 59 11.51 18.69 12.36
CA ASN A 59 10.09 18.97 12.62
C ASN A 59 9.16 17.84 12.12
N TYR A 60 9.71 16.88 11.37
CA TYR A 60 8.99 15.74 10.81
C TYR A 60 9.33 14.41 11.48
N LEU A 61 10.11 14.43 12.57
CA LEU A 61 10.37 13.26 13.39
C LEU A 61 9.07 12.63 13.92
N GLY A 62 9.09 11.31 14.06
CA GLY A 62 7.93 10.57 14.57
C GLY A 62 6.78 10.39 13.57
N ARG A 63 6.98 10.72 12.29
CA ARG A 63 5.98 10.58 11.23
C ARG A 63 6.18 9.34 10.34
N GLY A 64 6.89 8.31 10.84
CA GLY A 64 7.08 7.04 10.14
C GLY A 64 8.31 6.98 9.23
N MET A 65 9.19 8.02 9.27
CA MET A 65 10.45 8.02 8.55
C MET A 65 11.63 8.31 9.51
N PRO A 66 12.78 7.66 9.34
CA PRO A 66 13.99 7.96 10.10
C PRO A 66 14.55 9.33 9.72
N LEU A 67 15.31 9.95 10.64
CA LEU A 67 15.87 11.29 10.42
C LEU A 67 16.86 11.33 9.24
N SER A 68 17.62 10.26 9.01
CA SER A 68 18.52 10.12 7.86
C SER A 68 17.77 10.35 6.54
N ASP A 69 16.67 9.63 6.35
CA ASP A 69 15.89 9.67 5.12
C ASP A 69 15.19 11.03 4.93
N LEU A 70 14.68 11.61 6.04
CA LEU A 70 14.11 12.97 6.02
C LEU A 70 15.15 14.02 5.60
N ILE A 71 16.42 13.87 6.04
CA ILE A 71 17.51 14.76 5.64
C ILE A 71 17.83 14.58 4.15
N GLU A 72 17.94 13.35 3.65
CA GLU A 72 18.27 13.11 2.24
C GLU A 72 17.17 13.64 1.31
N GLU A 73 15.91 13.42 1.65
CA GLU A 73 14.80 14.02 0.90
C GLU A 73 14.79 15.55 0.98
N GLY A 74 15.16 16.11 2.12
CA GLY A 74 15.37 17.55 2.29
C GLY A 74 16.55 18.08 1.46
N ASN A 75 17.65 17.31 1.33
CA ASN A 75 18.79 17.64 0.49
C ASN A 75 18.40 17.69 -0.99
N LEU A 76 17.52 16.78 -1.45
CA LEU A 76 16.96 16.85 -2.82
C LEU A 76 16.17 18.15 -3.03
N GLY A 77 15.37 18.56 -2.03
CA GLY A 77 14.67 19.84 -2.04
C GLY A 77 15.62 21.05 -2.07
N LEU A 78 16.72 21.00 -1.30
CA LEU A 78 17.77 22.02 -1.28
C LEU A 78 18.43 22.16 -2.66
N MET A 79 18.85 21.04 -3.29
CA MET A 79 19.44 21.03 -4.62
C MET A 79 18.51 21.61 -5.68
N HIS A 80 17.21 21.29 -5.59
CA HIS A 80 16.21 21.89 -6.46
C HIS A 80 16.08 23.39 -6.24
N ALA A 81 16.08 23.83 -4.99
CA ALA A 81 16.04 25.26 -4.67
C ALA A 81 17.24 26.03 -5.25
N ILE A 82 18.47 25.49 -5.12
CA ILE A 82 19.68 26.10 -5.70
C ILE A 82 19.55 26.30 -7.20
N THR A 83 19.02 25.29 -7.91
CA THR A 83 18.85 25.35 -9.36
C THR A 83 17.85 26.44 -9.83
N LYS A 84 16.88 26.76 -8.97
CA LYS A 84 15.78 27.71 -9.30
C LYS A 84 15.91 29.08 -8.63
N PHE A 85 16.91 29.26 -7.77
CA PHE A 85 17.08 30.51 -7.05
C PHE A 85 17.54 31.64 -7.95
N GLU A 86 16.94 32.82 -7.76
CA GLU A 86 17.26 34.07 -8.45
C GLU A 86 17.78 35.10 -7.43
N PRO A 87 19.13 35.21 -7.24
CA PRO A 87 19.70 36.10 -6.26
C PRO A 87 19.43 37.57 -6.51
N GLU A 88 19.16 37.94 -7.79
CA GLU A 88 18.86 39.32 -8.20
C GLU A 88 17.57 39.90 -7.57
N ARG A 89 16.69 39.03 -7.06
CA ARG A 89 15.46 39.46 -6.37
C ARG A 89 15.70 40.03 -4.97
N GLY A 90 16.92 39.95 -4.43
CA GLY A 90 17.29 40.55 -3.17
C GLY A 90 16.82 39.81 -1.91
N PHE A 91 16.22 38.62 -2.05
CA PHE A 91 15.81 37.78 -0.93
C PHE A 91 16.94 36.83 -0.51
N ARG A 92 16.98 36.50 0.79
CA ARG A 92 17.90 35.47 1.29
C ARG A 92 17.55 34.10 0.74
N PHE A 93 18.56 33.32 0.38
CA PHE A 93 18.40 31.96 -0.12
C PHE A 93 17.60 31.07 0.84
N SER A 94 17.87 31.18 2.15
CA SER A 94 17.17 30.38 3.17
C SER A 94 15.65 30.56 3.14
N THR A 95 15.14 31.76 2.84
CA THR A 95 13.69 32.02 2.72
C THR A 95 13.07 31.25 1.57
N TYR A 96 13.75 31.21 0.43
CA TYR A 96 13.30 30.48 -0.75
C TYR A 96 13.46 28.96 -0.60
N ALA A 97 14.63 28.51 -0.12
CA ALA A 97 14.96 27.10 0.05
C ALA A 97 14.05 26.40 1.06
N THR A 98 13.65 27.09 2.14
CA THR A 98 12.75 26.52 3.16
C THR A 98 11.48 25.94 2.58
N TRP A 99 10.90 26.59 1.57
CA TRP A 99 9.68 26.11 0.91
C TRP A 99 9.94 24.82 0.14
N TRP A 100 11.01 24.73 -0.64
CA TRP A 100 11.36 23.55 -1.43
C TRP A 100 11.77 22.35 -0.56
N ILE A 101 12.57 22.62 0.48
CA ILE A 101 13.00 21.59 1.45
C ILE A 101 11.76 21.01 2.14
N ARG A 102 10.86 21.87 2.63
CA ARG A 102 9.63 21.45 3.28
C ARG A 102 8.75 20.62 2.35
N GLN A 103 8.55 21.08 1.13
CA GLN A 103 7.74 20.37 0.13
C GLN A 103 8.30 18.98 -0.19
N SER A 104 9.64 18.87 -0.34
CA SER A 104 10.29 17.58 -0.61
C SER A 104 10.10 16.62 0.56
N VAL A 105 10.37 17.06 1.79
CA VAL A 105 10.20 16.26 3.01
C VAL A 105 8.73 15.86 3.22
N GLU A 106 7.78 16.77 3.05
CA GLU A 106 6.35 16.46 3.16
C GLU A 106 5.88 15.44 2.12
N ARG A 107 6.35 15.58 0.88
CA ARG A 107 6.07 14.63 -0.18
C ARG A 107 6.63 13.25 0.14
N ALA A 108 7.86 13.17 0.65
CA ALA A 108 8.48 11.92 1.06
C ALA A 108 7.70 11.25 2.21
N VAL A 109 7.34 12.00 3.24
CA VAL A 109 6.51 11.50 4.34
C VAL A 109 5.18 10.94 3.83
N ILE A 110 4.51 11.62 2.89
CA ILE A 110 3.23 11.13 2.35
C ILE A 110 3.41 9.84 1.54
N THR A 111 4.53 9.69 0.83
CA THR A 111 4.72 8.60 -0.15
C THR A 111 5.47 7.39 0.40
N GLN A 112 6.29 7.57 1.45
CA GLN A 112 7.23 6.54 1.91
C GLN A 112 7.06 6.14 3.39
N SER A 113 6.32 6.94 4.20
CA SER A 113 6.21 6.67 5.64
C SER A 113 5.38 5.43 6.01
N ARG A 114 4.65 4.87 5.06
CA ARG A 114 3.75 3.73 5.28
C ARG A 114 4.17 2.52 4.45
N ALA A 115 4.08 1.32 5.03
CA ALA A 115 4.32 0.06 4.32
C ALA A 115 3.35 -0.11 3.13
N ILE A 116 2.08 0.24 3.32
CA ILE A 116 1.08 0.29 2.25
C ILE A 116 0.90 1.76 1.87
N ARG A 117 1.35 2.12 0.67
CA ARG A 117 1.26 3.49 0.16
C ARG A 117 -0.19 3.91 -0.08
N LEU A 118 -0.59 5.04 0.48
CA LEU A 118 -1.89 5.67 0.22
C LEU A 118 -1.78 6.81 -0.81
N PRO A 119 -2.82 7.04 -1.62
CA PRO A 119 -2.91 8.23 -2.48
C PRO A 119 -2.87 9.53 -1.66
N VAL A 120 -2.29 10.59 -2.24
CA VAL A 120 -2.09 11.88 -1.53
C VAL A 120 -3.41 12.51 -1.02
N HIS A 121 -4.49 12.38 -1.80
CA HIS A 121 -5.80 12.91 -1.38
C HIS A 121 -6.34 12.19 -0.15
N VAL A 122 -6.21 10.85 -0.10
CA VAL A 122 -6.63 10.05 1.06
C VAL A 122 -5.81 10.42 2.30
N VAL A 123 -4.49 10.60 2.17
CA VAL A 123 -3.64 11.05 3.29
C VAL A 123 -4.05 12.42 3.81
N ARG A 124 -4.40 13.36 2.92
CA ARG A 124 -4.88 14.69 3.32
C ARG A 124 -6.22 14.61 4.06
N GLU A 125 -7.16 13.81 3.57
CA GLU A 125 -8.45 13.59 4.24
C GLU A 125 -8.27 12.94 5.61
N LEU A 126 -7.44 11.89 5.69
CA LEU A 126 -7.10 11.26 6.95
C LEU A 126 -6.49 12.24 7.95
N GLN A 127 -5.57 13.12 7.49
CA GLN A 127 -4.99 14.15 8.35
C GLN A 127 -6.04 15.16 8.87
N GLN A 128 -7.07 15.48 8.07
CA GLN A 128 -8.19 16.32 8.52
C GLN A 128 -8.99 15.61 9.62
N VAL A 129 -9.33 14.33 9.42
CA VAL A 129 -10.05 13.52 10.40
C VAL A 129 -9.26 13.39 11.71
N LEU A 130 -7.95 13.09 11.64
CA LEU A 130 -7.10 12.99 12.83
C LEU A 130 -6.92 14.33 13.57
N ARG A 131 -6.89 15.45 12.85
CA ARG A 131 -6.88 16.78 13.49
C ARG A 131 -8.19 17.06 14.21
N ALA A 132 -9.32 16.82 13.56
CA ALA A 132 -10.64 17.00 14.14
C ALA A 132 -10.79 16.15 15.42
N ARG A 133 -10.38 14.88 15.38
CA ARG A 133 -10.36 14.00 16.54
C ARG A 133 -9.52 14.57 17.68
N ARG A 134 -8.29 15.01 17.41
CA ARG A 134 -7.41 15.64 18.41
C ARG A 134 -8.01 16.92 19.00
N THR A 135 -8.72 17.70 18.20
CA THR A 135 -9.41 18.91 18.70
C THR A 135 -10.47 18.55 19.72
N LEU A 136 -11.27 17.52 19.44
CA LEU A 136 -12.28 17.02 20.38
C LEU A 136 -11.66 16.37 21.62
N GLU A 137 -10.57 15.61 21.46
CA GLU A 137 -9.80 15.01 22.56
C GLU A 137 -9.12 16.06 23.45
N GLY A 138 -8.83 17.25 22.90
CA GLY A 138 -8.27 18.39 23.66
C GLY A 138 -9.32 19.27 24.34
N ASP A 139 -10.60 19.09 24.05
CA ASP A 139 -11.70 19.88 24.62
C ASP A 139 -12.22 19.22 25.91
N ALA A 140 -11.84 19.79 27.05
CA ALA A 140 -12.20 19.26 28.35
C ALA A 140 -13.72 19.31 28.62
N GLU A 141 -14.44 20.31 28.08
CA GLU A 141 -15.89 20.44 28.24
C GLU A 141 -16.61 19.37 27.41
N PHE A 142 -16.13 19.11 26.19
CA PHE A 142 -16.62 18.04 25.35
C PHE A 142 -16.41 16.67 26.01
N LEU A 143 -15.20 16.38 26.51
CA LEU A 143 -14.88 15.11 27.17
C LEU A 143 -15.68 14.89 28.45
N ALA A 144 -16.01 15.96 29.21
CA ALA A 144 -16.86 15.85 30.39
C ALA A 144 -18.29 15.36 30.03
N SER A 145 -18.79 15.67 28.84
CA SER A 145 -20.06 15.19 28.31
C SER A 145 -20.02 13.78 27.70
N ARG A 146 -18.80 13.24 27.47
CA ARG A 146 -18.52 11.97 26.74
C ARG A 146 -17.57 11.07 27.55
N PRO A 147 -18.01 10.35 28.58
CA PRO A 147 -17.15 9.49 29.39
C PRO A 147 -16.49 8.35 28.61
N ASP A 148 -17.10 7.93 27.49
CA ASP A 148 -16.55 6.87 26.61
C ASP A 148 -15.49 7.40 25.60
N GLY A 149 -15.16 8.69 25.66
CA GLY A 149 -14.22 9.34 24.73
C GLY A 149 -14.87 9.77 23.41
N VAL A 150 -14.00 10.22 22.48
CA VAL A 150 -14.44 10.73 21.15
C VAL A 150 -14.83 9.58 20.24
N ARG A 151 -16.07 9.58 19.74
CA ARG A 151 -16.59 8.59 18.82
C ARG A 151 -16.46 9.06 17.36
N VAL A 152 -16.63 8.12 16.43
CA VAL A 152 -16.58 8.41 14.99
C VAL A 152 -17.66 9.41 14.56
N GLU A 153 -18.85 9.28 15.17
CA GLU A 153 -20.00 10.17 14.92
C GLU A 153 -19.70 11.62 15.28
N ASP A 154 -18.96 11.83 16.39
CA ASP A 154 -18.60 13.16 16.86
C ASP A 154 -17.63 13.86 15.87
N VAL A 155 -16.67 13.10 15.37
CA VAL A 155 -15.74 13.58 14.34
C VAL A 155 -16.45 13.84 13.02
N ALA A 156 -17.37 12.96 12.63
CA ALA A 156 -18.19 13.10 11.43
C ALA A 156 -19.08 14.35 11.50
N ALA A 157 -19.72 14.59 12.64
CA ALA A 157 -20.53 15.79 12.89
C ALA A 157 -19.68 17.07 12.81
N LEU A 158 -18.47 17.08 13.42
CA LEU A 158 -17.56 18.23 13.38
C LEU A 158 -17.11 18.57 11.95
N LEU A 159 -16.89 17.55 11.11
CA LEU A 159 -16.42 17.71 9.75
C LEU A 159 -17.57 17.84 8.72
N GLY A 160 -18.83 17.64 9.11
CA GLY A 160 -19.97 17.60 8.21
C GLY A 160 -19.88 16.48 7.17
N ARG A 161 -19.32 15.32 7.55
CA ARG A 161 -19.13 14.16 6.69
C ARG A 161 -20.01 12.97 7.12
N GLU A 162 -20.19 12.02 6.21
CA GLU A 162 -20.85 10.76 6.50
C GLU A 162 -20.02 9.92 7.49
N VAL A 163 -20.70 9.30 8.46
CA VAL A 163 -20.08 8.51 9.54
C VAL A 163 -19.25 7.36 8.98
N GLN A 164 -19.80 6.64 7.99
CA GLN A 164 -19.10 5.52 7.38
C GLN A 164 -17.80 5.95 6.67
N ALA A 165 -17.82 7.06 5.94
CA ALA A 165 -16.63 7.59 5.29
C ALA A 165 -15.52 7.98 6.29
N VAL A 166 -15.89 8.48 7.47
CA VAL A 166 -14.92 8.78 8.54
C VAL A 166 -14.40 7.50 9.18
N ALA A 167 -15.25 6.49 9.38
CA ALA A 167 -14.85 5.17 9.90
C ALA A 167 -13.85 4.49 8.98
N ASP A 168 -14.11 4.47 7.68
CA ASP A 168 -13.22 3.90 6.66
C ASP A 168 -11.85 4.60 6.65
N LEU A 169 -11.82 5.94 6.76
CA LEU A 169 -10.58 6.69 6.86
C LEU A 169 -9.81 6.39 8.15
N LEU A 170 -10.49 6.20 9.28
CA LEU A 170 -9.85 5.84 10.54
C LEU A 170 -9.30 4.42 10.52
N ALA A 171 -9.98 3.48 9.87
CA ALA A 171 -9.46 2.12 9.66
C ALA A 171 -8.13 2.15 8.86
N LEU A 172 -8.00 3.05 7.87
CA LEU A 172 -6.74 3.24 7.14
C LEU A 172 -5.63 3.88 7.99
N ALA A 173 -5.95 4.46 9.16
CA ALA A 173 -4.95 5.04 10.06
C ALA A 173 -4.14 3.97 10.81
N GLU A 174 -4.69 2.77 10.97
CA GLU A 174 -4.03 1.68 11.68
C GLU A 174 -2.73 1.29 10.99
N ALA A 175 -1.68 1.17 11.78
CA ALA A 175 -0.37 0.73 11.29
C ALA A 175 -0.34 -0.80 11.23
N PRO A 176 0.23 -1.40 10.16
CA PRO A 176 0.49 -2.83 10.13
C PRO A 176 1.37 -3.24 11.31
N ARG A 177 1.05 -4.36 11.94
CA ARG A 177 1.89 -4.95 12.97
C ARG A 177 2.99 -5.79 12.33
N SER A 178 4.17 -5.82 12.96
CA SER A 178 5.22 -6.75 12.54
C SER A 178 4.80 -8.19 12.88
N LEU A 179 4.95 -9.09 11.94
CA LEU A 179 4.76 -10.53 12.18
C LEU A 179 5.84 -11.12 13.10
N ASP A 180 7.03 -10.51 13.13
CA ASP A 180 8.12 -10.90 14.03
C ASP A 180 7.96 -10.33 15.45
N ALA A 181 6.89 -9.58 15.72
CA ALA A 181 6.63 -9.11 17.07
C ALA A 181 6.38 -10.32 18.00
N GLY A 182 7.05 -10.33 19.15
CA GLY A 182 6.83 -11.36 20.17
C GLY A 182 5.37 -11.37 20.65
N ASP A 183 4.85 -12.55 20.98
CA ASP A 183 3.51 -12.68 21.54
C ASP A 183 3.42 -11.98 22.90
N ALA A 184 2.28 -11.34 23.15
CA ALA A 184 1.95 -10.66 24.41
C ALA A 184 1.92 -11.63 25.63
N ARG A 185 1.95 -12.94 25.39
CA ARG A 185 1.96 -13.98 26.42
C ARG A 185 3.34 -14.21 27.03
N GLY A 186 4.41 -13.61 26.47
CA GLY A 186 5.76 -13.64 27.06
C GLY A 186 6.49 -14.98 26.94
N GLU A 187 6.02 -15.89 26.10
CA GLU A 187 6.78 -17.12 25.80
C GLU A 187 7.94 -16.78 24.87
N GLU A 188 9.16 -17.02 25.34
CA GLU A 188 10.38 -16.80 24.56
C GLU A 188 10.37 -17.65 23.28
N GLY A 189 10.40 -16.99 22.13
CA GLY A 189 10.52 -17.64 20.82
C GLY A 189 9.24 -17.72 20.00
N PHE A 190 8.07 -17.33 20.54
CA PHE A 190 6.82 -17.24 19.78
C PHE A 190 6.62 -15.84 19.18
N THR A 191 6.37 -15.81 17.88
CA THR A 191 6.08 -14.58 17.12
C THR A 191 4.60 -14.50 16.74
N LEU A 192 4.14 -13.32 16.35
CA LEU A 192 2.79 -13.16 15.81
C LEU A 192 2.57 -14.02 14.55
N ALA A 193 3.62 -14.25 13.76
CA ALA A 193 3.57 -15.12 12.57
C ALA A 193 3.15 -16.54 12.93
N ASP A 194 3.60 -17.07 14.08
CA ASP A 194 3.30 -18.43 14.52
C ASP A 194 1.82 -18.62 14.95
N THR A 195 1.12 -17.49 15.22
CA THR A 195 -0.28 -17.51 15.65
C THR A 195 -1.27 -17.31 14.50
N VAL A 196 -0.80 -16.84 13.33
CA VAL A 196 -1.65 -16.63 12.16
C VAL A 196 -1.94 -17.97 11.50
N ALA A 197 -3.22 -18.35 11.46
CA ALA A 197 -3.63 -19.56 10.75
C ALA A 197 -3.39 -19.42 9.24
N SER A 198 -2.99 -20.51 8.59
CA SER A 198 -2.94 -20.57 7.14
C SER A 198 -4.35 -20.74 6.59
N ASP A 199 -4.76 -19.84 5.69
CA ASP A 199 -6.01 -19.94 4.91
C ASP A 199 -5.85 -20.85 3.68
N ASP A 200 -4.80 -21.64 3.64
CA ASP A 200 -4.55 -22.56 2.53
C ASP A 200 -5.56 -23.72 2.56
N GLU A 201 -6.63 -23.57 1.78
CA GLU A 201 -7.64 -24.63 1.59
C GLU A 201 -7.02 -25.94 1.05
N GLN A 202 -5.89 -25.83 0.33
CA GLN A 202 -5.15 -26.98 -0.18
C GLN A 202 -4.44 -27.74 0.93
N GLY A 203 -4.15 -27.10 2.05
CA GLY A 203 -3.60 -27.72 3.26
C GLY A 203 -4.63 -28.49 4.09
N ASN A 204 -5.93 -28.35 3.82
CA ASN A 204 -6.98 -29.09 4.51
C ASN A 204 -7.18 -30.49 3.89
N PRO A 205 -6.76 -31.59 4.54
CA PRO A 205 -6.87 -32.94 3.98
C PRO A 205 -8.31 -33.33 3.62
N ALA A 206 -9.29 -32.84 4.40
CA ALA A 206 -10.70 -33.10 4.14
C ALA A 206 -11.18 -32.38 2.86
N GLY A 207 -10.77 -31.12 2.66
CA GLY A 207 -11.07 -30.33 1.47
C GLY A 207 -10.43 -30.94 0.21
N VAL A 208 -9.15 -31.32 0.29
CA VAL A 208 -8.44 -31.97 -0.82
C VAL A 208 -9.08 -33.31 -1.19
N THR A 209 -9.42 -34.12 -0.21
CA THR A 209 -10.09 -35.42 -0.45
C THR A 209 -11.47 -35.20 -1.10
N HIS A 210 -12.23 -34.22 -0.60
CA HIS A 210 -13.54 -33.86 -1.17
C HIS A 210 -13.41 -33.40 -2.63
N THR A 211 -12.45 -32.53 -2.93
CA THR A 211 -12.20 -32.05 -4.30
C THR A 211 -11.86 -33.20 -5.24
N HIS A 212 -10.95 -34.10 -4.83
CA HIS A 212 -10.62 -35.28 -5.63
C HIS A 212 -11.81 -36.24 -5.83
N GLU A 213 -12.69 -36.36 -4.83
CA GLU A 213 -13.89 -37.19 -4.94
C GLU A 213 -14.89 -36.59 -5.93
N VAL A 214 -15.09 -35.27 -5.89
CA VAL A 214 -15.93 -34.54 -6.83
C VAL A 214 -15.36 -34.65 -8.25
N GLU A 215 -14.06 -34.46 -8.44
CA GLU A 215 -13.40 -34.63 -9.75
C GLU A 215 -13.61 -36.04 -10.30
N ARG A 216 -13.40 -37.07 -9.48
CA ARG A 216 -13.61 -38.47 -9.89
C ARG A 216 -15.05 -38.77 -10.29
N LEU A 217 -16.01 -38.22 -9.56
CA LEU A 217 -17.42 -38.36 -9.92
C LEU A 217 -17.75 -37.64 -11.23
N LEU A 218 -17.22 -36.42 -11.43
CA LEU A 218 -17.38 -35.67 -12.67
C LEU A 218 -16.82 -36.46 -13.88
N ASP A 219 -15.63 -37.03 -13.74
CA ASP A 219 -15.00 -37.84 -14.79
C ASP A 219 -15.87 -39.05 -15.16
N GLN A 220 -16.40 -39.76 -14.17
CA GLN A 220 -17.29 -40.90 -14.40
C GLN A 220 -18.55 -40.48 -15.17
N TRP A 221 -19.15 -39.34 -14.82
CA TRP A 221 -20.34 -38.84 -15.47
C TRP A 221 -20.07 -38.35 -16.89
N VAL A 222 -18.93 -37.69 -17.11
CA VAL A 222 -18.49 -37.25 -18.44
C VAL A 222 -18.21 -38.48 -19.35
N GLN A 223 -17.58 -39.52 -18.82
CA GLN A 223 -17.31 -40.74 -19.57
C GLN A 223 -18.58 -41.52 -19.94
N ALA A 224 -19.65 -41.40 -19.17
CA ALA A 224 -20.94 -42.00 -19.47
C ALA A 224 -21.74 -41.30 -20.60
N LEU A 225 -21.29 -40.15 -21.06
CA LEU A 225 -21.87 -39.40 -22.15
C LEU A 225 -21.45 -39.96 -23.54
N ASN A 226 -22.25 -39.71 -24.57
CA ASN A 226 -21.86 -40.03 -25.93
C ASN A 226 -20.63 -39.21 -26.37
N ALA A 227 -19.84 -39.71 -27.32
CA ALA A 227 -18.62 -39.08 -27.80
C ALA A 227 -18.79 -37.59 -28.17
N ARG A 228 -19.89 -37.26 -28.87
CA ARG A 228 -20.21 -35.88 -29.27
C ARG A 228 -20.61 -34.99 -28.10
N GLU A 229 -21.37 -35.51 -27.15
CA GLU A 229 -21.78 -34.79 -25.93
C GLU A 229 -20.57 -34.49 -25.04
N ARG A 230 -19.68 -35.48 -24.91
CA ARG A 230 -18.43 -35.36 -24.16
C ARG A 230 -17.55 -34.30 -24.78
N GLU A 231 -17.32 -34.34 -26.07
CA GLU A 231 -16.45 -33.39 -26.77
C GLU A 231 -16.96 -31.95 -26.69
N VAL A 232 -18.28 -31.74 -26.71
CA VAL A 232 -18.90 -30.44 -26.52
C VAL A 232 -18.70 -29.93 -25.09
N LEU A 233 -18.87 -30.78 -24.07
CA LEU A 233 -18.67 -30.36 -22.66
C LEU A 233 -17.20 -30.13 -22.32
N GLU A 234 -16.32 -31.03 -22.76
CA GLU A 234 -14.88 -30.87 -22.54
C GLU A 234 -14.35 -29.56 -23.14
N GLY A 235 -14.73 -29.28 -24.40
CA GLY A 235 -14.32 -28.04 -25.04
C GLY A 235 -14.98 -26.79 -24.43
N ARG A 236 -16.25 -26.87 -24.00
CA ARG A 236 -16.98 -25.72 -23.46
C ARG A 236 -16.50 -25.30 -22.09
N TYR A 237 -16.18 -26.26 -21.21
CA TYR A 237 -15.83 -26.04 -19.83
C TYR A 237 -14.34 -26.22 -19.52
N GLY A 238 -13.53 -26.55 -20.54
CA GLY A 238 -12.09 -26.72 -20.35
C GLY A 238 -11.74 -27.92 -19.49
N LEU A 239 -12.47 -29.04 -19.62
CA LEU A 239 -12.17 -30.26 -18.89
C LEU A 239 -10.95 -30.96 -19.49
N HIS A 240 -10.21 -31.74 -18.67
CA HIS A 240 -9.03 -32.52 -19.07
C HIS A 240 -7.94 -31.64 -19.72
N ASP A 241 -7.52 -30.59 -19.04
CA ASP A 241 -6.46 -29.65 -19.44
C ASP A 241 -6.70 -28.93 -20.79
N ARG A 242 -7.95 -28.82 -21.21
CA ARG A 242 -8.33 -28.03 -22.39
C ARG A 242 -8.64 -26.59 -21.99
N GLU A 243 -8.38 -25.66 -22.88
CA GLU A 243 -8.87 -24.29 -22.71
C GLU A 243 -10.38 -24.21 -23.05
N PRO A 244 -11.18 -23.44 -22.26
CA PRO A 244 -12.61 -23.30 -22.52
C PRO A 244 -12.88 -22.57 -23.84
N GLU A 245 -13.63 -23.19 -24.71
CA GLU A 245 -13.99 -22.71 -26.06
C GLU A 245 -15.38 -22.06 -26.10
N THR A 246 -15.57 -21.11 -26.99
CA THR A 246 -16.90 -20.53 -27.25
C THR A 246 -17.77 -21.49 -28.10
N LEU A 247 -19.11 -21.31 -28.06
CA LEU A 247 -20.00 -22.09 -28.88
C LEU A 247 -19.73 -21.91 -30.39
N GLU A 248 -19.19 -20.78 -30.77
CA GLU A 248 -18.81 -20.42 -32.12
C GLU A 248 -17.61 -21.23 -32.61
N VAL A 249 -16.55 -21.27 -31.78
CA VAL A 249 -15.33 -22.08 -32.04
C VAL A 249 -15.70 -23.57 -32.11
N LEU A 250 -16.49 -24.06 -31.15
CA LEU A 250 -16.98 -25.43 -31.12
C LEU A 250 -17.81 -25.79 -32.37
N SER A 251 -18.66 -24.88 -32.88
CA SER A 251 -19.47 -25.10 -34.06
C SER A 251 -18.60 -25.29 -35.31
N VAL A 252 -17.56 -24.50 -35.47
CA VAL A 252 -16.57 -24.60 -36.56
C VAL A 252 -15.80 -25.93 -36.44
N ARG A 253 -15.28 -26.25 -35.26
CA ARG A 253 -14.48 -27.46 -35.01
C ARG A 253 -15.27 -28.75 -35.25
N LEU A 254 -16.55 -28.78 -34.86
CA LEU A 254 -17.41 -29.96 -34.98
C LEU A 254 -18.19 -30.04 -36.30
N GLY A 255 -18.13 -29.01 -37.14
CA GLY A 255 -18.89 -28.93 -38.40
C GLY A 255 -20.40 -28.85 -38.17
N LEU A 256 -20.85 -28.26 -37.06
CA LEU A 256 -22.26 -28.15 -36.66
C LEU A 256 -22.68 -26.67 -36.58
N THR A 257 -23.99 -26.43 -36.60
CA THR A 257 -24.49 -25.06 -36.32
C THR A 257 -24.36 -24.73 -34.83
N ARG A 258 -24.14 -23.44 -34.49
CA ARG A 258 -24.06 -22.96 -33.12
C ARG A 258 -25.25 -23.41 -32.26
N GLU A 259 -26.45 -23.37 -32.83
CA GLU A 259 -27.67 -23.80 -32.13
C GLU A 259 -27.68 -25.32 -31.87
N ARG A 260 -27.15 -26.12 -32.79
CA ARG A 260 -27.03 -27.58 -32.58
C ARG A 260 -26.03 -27.91 -31.47
N VAL A 261 -24.91 -27.19 -31.40
CA VAL A 261 -23.93 -27.32 -30.28
C VAL A 261 -24.59 -26.96 -28.96
N ARG A 262 -25.40 -25.88 -28.91
CA ARG A 262 -26.15 -25.49 -27.71
C ARG A 262 -27.16 -26.55 -27.28
N GLN A 263 -27.85 -27.16 -28.22
CA GLN A 263 -28.78 -28.27 -27.92
C GLN A 263 -28.05 -29.47 -27.33
N ILE A 264 -26.92 -29.88 -27.92
CA ILE A 264 -26.11 -31.00 -27.43
C ILE A 264 -25.59 -30.70 -26.02
N GLN A 265 -25.13 -29.48 -25.76
CA GLN A 265 -24.71 -29.03 -24.43
C GLN A 265 -25.84 -29.19 -23.40
N ASN A 266 -27.05 -28.72 -23.73
CA ASN A 266 -28.20 -28.81 -22.83
C ASN A 266 -28.64 -30.27 -22.58
N GLU A 267 -28.63 -31.10 -23.60
CA GLU A 267 -28.93 -32.55 -23.48
C GLU A 267 -27.91 -33.26 -22.57
N ALA A 268 -26.62 -32.95 -22.75
CA ALA A 268 -25.56 -33.51 -21.96
C ALA A 268 -25.64 -33.07 -20.46
N LEU A 269 -25.89 -31.77 -20.20
CA LEU A 269 -26.12 -31.28 -18.86
C LEU A 269 -27.35 -31.86 -18.18
N ALA A 270 -28.44 -32.09 -18.93
CA ALA A 270 -29.65 -32.77 -18.43
C ALA A 270 -29.36 -34.22 -18.04
N LYS A 271 -28.55 -34.93 -18.81
CA LYS A 271 -28.10 -36.30 -18.47
C LYS A 271 -27.23 -36.31 -17.20
N MET A 272 -26.27 -35.40 -17.10
CA MET A 272 -25.42 -35.27 -15.88
C MET A 272 -26.26 -34.97 -14.65
N ARG A 273 -27.22 -34.03 -14.73
CA ARG A 273 -28.14 -33.73 -13.62
C ARG A 273 -28.95 -34.96 -13.18
N LYS A 274 -29.38 -35.77 -14.14
CA LYS A 274 -30.10 -37.01 -13.85
C LYS A 274 -29.23 -38.06 -13.18
N GLN A 275 -27.95 -38.14 -13.54
CA GLN A 275 -26.99 -39.01 -12.89
C GLN A 275 -26.70 -38.53 -11.45
N LEU A 276 -26.48 -37.23 -11.26
CA LEU A 276 -26.31 -36.60 -9.94
C LEU A 276 -27.51 -36.93 -9.01
N ALA A 277 -28.73 -36.75 -9.48
CA ALA A 277 -29.92 -37.10 -8.73
C ALA A 277 -30.04 -38.57 -8.36
N ARG A 278 -29.51 -39.47 -9.21
CA ARG A 278 -29.50 -40.93 -8.96
C ARG A 278 -28.42 -41.34 -7.95
N SER A 279 -27.29 -40.67 -7.94
CA SER A 279 -26.18 -40.94 -7.01
C SER A 279 -26.46 -40.46 -5.58
N GLY A 280 -27.58 -39.77 -5.35
CA GLY A 280 -27.94 -39.27 -4.01
C GLY A 280 -27.07 -38.13 -3.49
N VAL A 281 -26.21 -37.59 -4.35
CA VAL A 281 -25.33 -36.43 -3.98
C VAL A 281 -26.17 -35.16 -4.04
N GLY A 282 -26.45 -34.58 -2.87
CA GLY A 282 -27.17 -33.33 -2.75
C GLY A 282 -26.32 -32.14 -3.24
N ARG A 283 -26.97 -31.03 -3.54
CA ARG A 283 -26.27 -29.79 -3.93
C ARG A 283 -25.29 -29.32 -2.85
N ASP A 284 -25.65 -29.49 -1.58
CA ASP A 284 -24.87 -29.10 -0.42
C ASP A 284 -23.63 -29.98 -0.17
N ALA A 285 -23.54 -31.12 -0.90
CA ALA A 285 -22.38 -32.00 -0.86
C ALA A 285 -21.34 -31.72 -1.95
N LEU A 286 -21.59 -30.72 -2.81
CA LEU A 286 -20.70 -30.32 -3.91
C LEU A 286 -20.10 -28.91 -3.69
N PHE A 287 -20.63 -28.15 -2.74
CA PHE A 287 -20.20 -26.76 -2.46
C PHE A 287 -19.93 -26.54 -0.99
#